data_3e8b5132188ab5db11fce8ec74a0efd8
#
_entry.id   3e8b5132188ab5db11fce8ec74a0efd8
#
_cell.length_a   1.000
_cell.length_b   1.000
_cell.length_c   1.000
_cell.angle_alpha   90.00
_cell.angle_beta   90.00
_cell.angle_gamma   90.00
#
_symmetry.space_group_name_H-M   'P 1'
#
loop_
_entity.id
_entity.type
_entity.pdbx_description
1 polymer ?
#
loop_
_entity_poly.entity_id
_entity_poly.type
_entity_poly.pdbx_seq_one_letter_code
_entity_poly.pdbx_strand_id
1 'polypeptide(L)'
;DAEAGSLYVGVNGTWLQSSNPATSTSPMISGMDTDVMWVPFTTVSSTGGVCINNFNFGNGYFGTTLISSPEEDDAGIGAFAYDVPAGYYALCTNNLGDQS
;
A
#
# COMPACT_ATOMS: atom_id res chain seq x y z
N ASP A 1 1.63 4.53 -7.53
CA ASP A 1 1.14 5.80 -8.06
C ASP A 1 0.54 5.57 -9.45
N ALA A 2 -0.79 5.47 -9.48
CA ALA A 2 -1.49 5.14 -10.73
C ALA A 2 -1.43 6.28 -11.76
N GLU A 3 -1.33 7.52 -11.33
CA GLU A 3 -1.23 8.67 -12.25
C GLU A 3 0.12 8.71 -12.96
N ALA A 4 1.19 8.32 -12.28
CA ALA A 4 2.53 8.29 -12.86
C ALA A 4 2.88 6.92 -13.45
N GLY A 5 2.05 5.90 -13.23
CA GLY A 5 2.34 4.55 -13.69
C GLY A 5 3.49 3.89 -12.97
N SER A 6 3.65 4.15 -11.68
CA SER A 6 4.77 3.68 -10.87
C SER A 6 4.29 2.86 -9.67
N LEU A 7 5.01 1.78 -9.37
CA LEU A 7 4.75 0.94 -8.21
C LEU A 7 5.96 0.92 -7.29
N TYR A 8 5.71 1.11 -6.00
CA TYR A 8 6.72 1.05 -4.94
C TYR A 8 6.38 -0.07 -3.98
N VAL A 9 7.39 -0.79 -3.53
CA VAL A 9 7.20 -1.91 -2.60
C VAL A 9 8.18 -1.77 -1.45
N GLY A 10 7.69 -1.94 -0.23
CA GLY A 10 8.48 -1.98 0.98
C GLY A 10 8.31 -3.30 1.72
N VAL A 11 9.30 -3.65 2.52
CA VAL A 11 9.27 -4.82 3.37
C VAL A 11 9.73 -4.41 4.76
N ASN A 12 8.92 -4.69 5.77
CA ASN A 12 9.23 -4.37 7.17
C ASN A 12 9.63 -2.90 7.39
N GLY A 13 8.95 -1.99 6.71
CA GLY A 13 9.19 -0.56 6.85
C GLY A 13 10.33 -0.01 6.00
N THR A 14 10.97 -0.83 5.17
CA THR A 14 12.09 -0.41 4.31
C THR A 14 11.69 -0.54 2.85
N TRP A 15 11.85 0.54 2.09
CA TRP A 15 11.57 0.54 0.66
C TRP A 15 12.63 -0.25 -0.10
N LEU A 16 12.19 -1.09 -1.04
CA LEU A 16 13.09 -1.87 -1.89
C LEU A 16 13.75 -0.97 -2.93
N GLN A 17 14.98 -1.34 -3.33
CA GLN A 17 15.77 -0.64 -4.35
C GLN A 17 16.06 0.82 -3.99
N SER A 18 16.17 1.13 -2.70
CA SER A 18 16.41 2.51 -2.23
C SER A 18 15.38 3.50 -2.77
N SER A 19 14.15 3.04 -3.00
CA SER A 19 13.10 3.88 -3.56
C SER A 19 12.54 4.85 -2.52
N ASN A 20 11.97 5.94 -3.01
CA ASN A 20 11.26 6.90 -2.17
C ASN A 20 9.98 7.33 -2.89
N PRO A 21 8.82 6.81 -2.48
CA PRO A 21 7.55 7.17 -3.11
C PRO A 21 7.20 8.65 -2.99
N ALA A 22 7.58 9.31 -1.89
CA ALA A 22 7.27 10.72 -1.67
C ALA A 22 7.96 11.64 -2.69
N THR A 23 9.11 11.22 -3.21
CA THR A 23 9.88 11.97 -4.21
C THR A 23 9.86 11.33 -5.59
N SER A 24 9.10 10.27 -5.77
CA SER A 24 8.99 9.51 -7.03
C SER A 24 10.35 8.97 -7.51
N THR A 25 11.16 8.50 -6.57
CA THR A 25 12.53 8.03 -6.84
C THR A 25 12.57 6.52 -6.89
N SER A 26 13.16 5.97 -7.95
CA SER A 26 13.48 4.54 -8.11
C SER A 26 12.30 3.59 -7.85
N PRO A 27 11.17 3.72 -8.56
CA PRO A 27 10.07 2.78 -8.40
C PRO A 27 10.51 1.36 -8.76
N MET A 28 9.87 0.36 -8.15
CA MET A 28 10.12 -1.04 -8.50
C MET A 28 9.63 -1.36 -9.91
N ILE A 29 8.49 -0.80 -10.28
CA ILE A 29 7.92 -0.91 -11.62
C ILE A 29 7.57 0.49 -12.09
N SER A 30 7.91 0.82 -13.33
CA SER A 30 7.56 2.07 -13.98
C SER A 30 6.94 1.82 -15.34
N GLY A 31 6.34 2.83 -15.93
CA GLY A 31 5.72 2.71 -17.24
C GLY A 31 4.45 1.88 -17.27
N MET A 32 3.76 1.77 -16.14
CA MET A 32 2.45 1.13 -16.08
C MET A 32 1.42 1.97 -16.82
N ASP A 33 0.44 1.31 -17.44
CA ASP A 33 -0.63 1.99 -18.17
C ASP A 33 -1.43 2.89 -17.22
N THR A 34 -1.60 4.16 -17.57
CA THR A 34 -2.32 5.14 -16.75
C THR A 34 -3.79 5.31 -17.16
N ASP A 35 -4.22 4.64 -18.23
CA ASP A 35 -5.58 4.74 -18.75
C ASP A 35 -6.49 3.60 -18.25
N VAL A 36 -6.01 2.76 -17.35
CA VAL A 36 -6.74 1.61 -16.83
C VAL A 36 -6.90 1.70 -15.32
N MET A 37 -7.87 0.95 -14.78
CA MET A 37 -8.03 0.83 -13.34
C MET A 37 -7.11 -0.29 -12.84
N TRP A 38 -6.29 0.03 -11.84
CA TRP A 38 -5.44 -0.93 -11.16
C TRP A 38 -6.07 -1.32 -9.83
N VAL A 39 -6.09 -2.62 -9.54
CA VAL A 39 -6.58 -3.15 -8.27
C VAL A 39 -5.53 -4.08 -7.66
N PRO A 40 -5.33 -4.04 -6.35
CA PRO A 40 -4.42 -4.98 -5.70
C PRO A 40 -5.06 -6.36 -5.61
N PHE A 41 -4.27 -7.39 -5.89
CA PHE A 41 -4.67 -8.76 -5.60
C PHE A 41 -3.45 -9.58 -5.22
N THR A 42 -3.67 -10.73 -4.61
CA THR A 42 -2.60 -11.66 -4.31
C THR A 42 -3.07 -13.08 -4.51
N THR A 43 -2.12 -13.96 -4.81
CA THR A 43 -2.35 -15.38 -4.88
C THR A 43 -1.42 -16.08 -3.91
N VAL A 44 -1.85 -17.24 -3.41
CA VAL A 44 -1.02 -18.08 -2.57
C VAL A 44 -0.90 -19.45 -3.20
N SER A 45 0.30 -20.01 -3.12
CA SER A 45 0.56 -21.37 -3.58
C SER A 45 1.47 -22.04 -2.57
N SER A 46 1.12 -23.25 -2.20
CA SER A 46 1.88 -24.00 -1.20
C SER A 46 1.90 -25.47 -1.59
N THR A 47 3.07 -26.11 -1.43
CA THR A 47 3.24 -27.53 -1.61
C THR A 47 3.38 -28.20 -0.24
N GLY A 48 2.24 -28.65 0.31
CA GLY A 48 2.20 -29.35 1.59
C GLY A 48 2.25 -28.48 2.84
N GLY A 49 1.99 -27.18 2.70
CA GLY A 49 1.93 -26.25 3.82
C GLY A 49 0.69 -25.36 3.75
N VAL A 50 0.57 -24.42 4.71
CA VAL A 50 -0.50 -23.44 4.75
C VAL A 50 0.08 -22.07 4.46
N CYS A 51 -0.51 -21.36 3.51
CA CYS A 51 -0.18 -19.96 3.22
C CYS A 51 -1.34 -19.07 3.64
N ILE A 52 -1.04 -18.05 4.43
CA ILE A 52 -2.04 -17.10 4.92
C ILE A 52 -1.60 -15.69 4.52
N ASN A 53 -2.50 -14.95 3.89
CA ASN A 53 -2.31 -13.52 3.63
C ASN A 53 -3.30 -12.71 4.45
N ASN A 54 -2.77 -11.72 5.15
CA ASN A 54 -3.59 -10.75 5.86
C ASN A 54 -3.39 -9.38 5.21
N PHE A 55 -4.49 -8.67 4.98
CA PHE A 55 -4.49 -7.37 4.32
C PHE A 55 -4.83 -6.27 5.32
N ASN A 56 -4.15 -5.13 5.19
CA ASN A 56 -4.49 -3.93 5.90
C ASN A 56 -4.56 -2.76 4.91
N PHE A 57 -5.76 -2.32 4.59
CA PHE A 57 -6.01 -1.11 3.81
C PHE A 57 -6.38 0.07 4.71
N GLY A 58 -6.01 -0.01 5.99
CA GLY A 58 -6.27 1.03 6.98
C GLY A 58 -7.11 0.58 8.17
N ASN A 59 -7.40 -0.72 8.32
CA ASN A 59 -8.25 -1.22 9.41
C ASN A 59 -7.53 -1.35 10.76
N GLY A 60 -6.21 -1.21 10.80
CA GLY A 60 -5.45 -1.22 12.05
C GLY A 60 -5.07 -2.60 12.59
N TYR A 61 -5.22 -3.64 11.79
CA TYR A 61 -4.93 -5.01 12.24
C TYR A 61 -4.07 -5.77 11.23
N PHE A 62 -3.25 -6.68 11.74
CA PHE A 62 -2.67 -7.77 10.97
C PHE A 62 -3.37 -9.05 11.42
N GLY A 63 -4.32 -9.55 10.62
CA GLY A 63 -5.20 -10.62 11.05
C GLY A 63 -6.03 -10.16 12.26
N THR A 64 -5.76 -10.74 13.43
CA THR A 64 -6.42 -10.34 14.69
C THR A 64 -5.52 -9.51 15.60
N THR A 65 -4.29 -9.20 15.17
CA THR A 65 -3.33 -8.45 15.99
C THR A 65 -3.46 -6.97 15.74
N LEU A 66 -3.82 -6.21 16.78
CA LEU A 66 -3.95 -4.75 16.71
C LEU A 66 -2.57 -4.10 16.53
N ILE A 67 -2.48 -3.14 15.63
CA ILE A 67 -1.28 -2.31 15.46
C ILE A 67 -1.22 -1.32 16.63
N SER A 68 -0.11 -1.37 17.41
CA SER A 68 -0.02 -0.63 18.67
C SER A 68 0.28 0.85 18.51
N SER A 69 0.92 1.25 17.44
CA SER A 69 1.27 2.65 17.17
C SER A 69 0.96 2.97 15.71
N PRO A 70 -0.34 3.12 15.38
CA PRO A 70 -0.72 3.26 13.99
C PRO A 70 -0.31 4.60 13.39
N GLU A 71 0.01 4.57 12.11
CA GLU A 71 0.28 5.73 11.27
C GLU A 71 -0.91 5.98 10.35
N GLU A 72 -1.22 7.23 10.08
CA GLU A 72 -2.30 7.64 9.18
C GLU A 72 -1.74 8.08 7.83
N ASP A 73 -2.61 8.14 6.82
CA ASP A 73 -2.23 8.72 5.53
C ASP A 73 -2.26 10.26 5.59
N ASP A 74 -1.96 10.92 4.46
CA ASP A 74 -1.94 12.38 4.38
C ASP A 74 -3.30 13.04 4.65
N ALA A 75 -4.40 12.29 4.55
CA ALA A 75 -5.74 12.76 4.86
C ALA A 75 -6.15 12.49 6.31
N GLY A 76 -5.27 11.90 7.12
CA GLY A 76 -5.58 11.50 8.49
C GLY A 76 -6.46 10.26 8.57
N ILE A 77 -6.38 9.39 7.58
CA ILE A 77 -7.25 8.21 7.44
C ILE A 77 -6.40 6.95 7.49
N GLY A 78 -6.96 5.93 8.14
CA GLY A 78 -6.35 4.61 8.22
C GLY A 78 -5.48 4.42 9.45
N ALA A 79 -5.07 3.18 9.66
CA ALA A 79 -4.17 2.79 10.73
C ALA A 79 -3.19 1.74 10.19
N PHE A 80 -1.99 2.19 9.88
CA PHE A 80 -0.95 1.39 9.26
C PHE A 80 0.23 1.16 10.20
N ALA A 81 0.98 0.09 9.98
CA ALA A 81 2.13 -0.23 10.81
C ALA A 81 3.33 0.67 10.53
N TYR A 82 3.40 1.23 9.33
CA TYR A 82 4.53 2.06 8.89
C TYR A 82 4.03 3.36 8.31
N ASP A 83 4.90 4.37 8.34
CA ASP A 83 4.58 5.69 7.83
C ASP A 83 4.16 5.64 6.36
N VAL A 84 3.04 6.29 6.05
CA VAL A 84 2.55 6.41 4.68
C VAL A 84 3.28 7.56 4.00
N PRO A 85 3.90 7.34 2.84
CA PRO A 85 4.62 8.41 2.15
C PRO A 85 3.73 9.62 1.85
N ALA A 86 4.31 10.82 1.90
CA ALA A 86 3.60 12.05 1.58
C ALA A 86 2.97 11.97 0.18
N GLY A 87 1.72 12.37 0.07
CA GLY A 87 0.97 12.33 -1.18
C GLY A 87 0.27 11.01 -1.47
N TYR A 88 0.39 10.02 -0.57
CA TYR A 88 -0.26 8.72 -0.73
C TYR A 88 -1.41 8.58 0.26
N TYR A 89 -2.45 7.88 -0.15
CA TYR A 89 -3.70 7.76 0.57
C TYR A 89 -4.13 6.31 0.70
N ALA A 90 -4.79 5.99 1.80
CA ALA A 90 -5.36 4.66 2.01
C ALA A 90 -6.37 4.32 0.91
N LEU A 91 -6.34 3.09 0.43
CA LEU A 91 -7.33 2.61 -0.54
C LEU A 91 -8.62 2.26 0.21
N CYS A 92 -9.48 3.24 0.38
CA CYS A 92 -10.73 3.08 1.11
C CYS A 92 -11.80 4.02 0.56
N THR A 93 -13.06 3.77 0.92
CA THR A 93 -14.18 4.53 0.41
C THR A 93 -14.17 6.00 0.82
N ASN A 94 -13.62 6.32 1.98
CA ASN A 94 -13.49 7.72 2.42
C ASN A 94 -12.64 8.54 1.46
N ASN A 95 -11.52 7.97 1.02
CA ASN A 95 -10.64 8.66 0.08
C ASN A 95 -11.22 8.66 -1.34
N LEU A 96 -11.93 7.62 -1.72
CA LEU A 96 -12.57 7.54 -3.04
C LEU A 96 -13.70 8.55 -3.20
N GLY A 97 -14.39 8.90 -2.12
CA GLY A 97 -15.45 9.89 -2.15
C GLY A 97 -15.00 11.28 -2.57
N ASP A 98 -13.73 11.59 -2.41
CA ASP A 98 -13.14 12.88 -2.76
C ASP A 98 -12.68 12.95 -4.22
N GLN A 99 -12.90 11.90 -4.99
CA GLN A 99 -12.49 11.80 -6.40
C GLN A 99 -13.53 12.37 -7.37
N SER A 100 -14.66 12.81 -6.87
CA SER A 100 -15.74 13.34 -7.71
C SER A 100 -15.54 14.77 -8.14
#